data_c85a06bfa91b5b352be1692b67bb712a
#
_entry.id   c85a06bfa91b5b352be1692b67bb712a
#
_cell.length_a   1.000
_cell.length_b   1.000
_cell.length_c   1.000
_cell.angle_alpha   90.00
_cell.angle_beta   90.00
_cell.angle_gamma   90.00
#
_symmetry.space_group_name_H-M   'P 1'
#
loop_
_entity.id
_entity.type
_entity.pdbx_description
1 polymer ?
#
loop_
_entity_poly.entity_id
_entity_poly.type
_entity_poly.pdbx_seq_one_letter_code
_entity_poly.pdbx_strand_id
1 'polypeptide(L)'
;EAVTQVYATLGVALVVVVIGVPLWWKTTEVYRASLPYADIGELKGTQVQITTLQKKILFFLFLKKHLYSPISPHYDIKVRTTNKEERTVINQQGSMEGGNINFVYLEARLTQLKLPDVGSCTVYLLPKDSSLEAQAYIGRHRTAFVKSSGGKANSVQMGFSVYHIFIALKSDCNPAPQENIAKEQMRAFKTNMGYEVTFSLLNPDPSVLDVQWDVEAGTASYLNPFLDRLADVAEFKVFSQVLYYVDLTVRPARDERTASYYLTPDQLPHTINPVEAKLGSHVSTYPSVHFLVYVPERGHSPLYIHNEDGTESETNAFFSPRWGGMKIVNVASPPENSSLPHTVTLDLLPVMETFLSHLRLLLGVAQLPSDPWIVVEPADNTAITDWEYDHLLRVRTVENVATATATLASLSQLLGEIGNIVINDDIARQVYLAVDAIRKAQLLLATGELTAAFQASKEAILSSEKAFFDPSLLELLYFPEDQKFAIYIPLFLPMSVPVLMSLFQAYR
;
A
#
# COMPACT_ATOMS: atom_id res chain seq x y z
N GLU A 1 19.07 -60.60 53.97
CA GLU A 1 18.91 -59.13 54.03
C GLU A 1 19.68 -58.40 52.91
N ALA A 2 20.99 -58.68 52.71
CA ALA A 2 21.81 -58.01 51.68
C ALA A 2 21.27 -58.24 50.25
N VAL A 3 20.84 -59.45 49.91
CA VAL A 3 20.27 -59.81 48.60
C VAL A 3 18.94 -59.07 48.33
N THR A 4 18.09 -58.94 49.36
CA THR A 4 16.81 -58.24 49.25
C THR A 4 16.98 -56.73 49.07
N GLN A 5 17.99 -56.15 49.71
CA GLN A 5 18.39 -54.73 49.50
C GLN A 5 18.88 -54.46 48.09
N VAL A 6 19.70 -55.38 47.54
CA VAL A 6 20.21 -55.27 46.17
C VAL A 6 19.06 -55.35 45.16
N TYR A 7 18.09 -56.26 45.31
CA TYR A 7 16.93 -56.32 44.41
C TYR A 7 16.01 -55.11 44.55
N ALA A 8 15.83 -54.57 45.73
CA ALA A 8 15.04 -53.39 45.97
C ALA A 8 15.69 -52.14 45.28
N THR A 9 17.00 -51.95 45.42
CA THR A 9 17.74 -50.87 44.79
C THR A 9 17.80 -50.99 43.26
N LEU A 10 17.99 -52.18 42.73
CA LEU A 10 17.91 -52.45 41.31
C LEU A 10 16.51 -52.17 40.77
N GLY A 11 15.47 -52.56 41.51
CA GLY A 11 14.06 -52.28 41.16
C GLY A 11 13.77 -50.78 41.11
N VAL A 12 14.22 -50.02 42.12
CA VAL A 12 14.05 -48.54 42.13
C VAL A 12 14.85 -47.90 41.02
N ALA A 13 16.09 -48.29 40.80
CA ALA A 13 16.90 -47.77 39.70
C ALA A 13 16.27 -48.04 38.32
N LEU A 14 15.74 -49.24 38.13
CA LEU A 14 15.02 -49.63 36.90
C LEU A 14 13.79 -48.77 36.68
N VAL A 15 12.96 -48.55 37.71
CA VAL A 15 11.75 -47.69 37.61
C VAL A 15 12.14 -46.24 37.28
N VAL A 16 13.16 -45.71 37.94
CA VAL A 16 13.61 -44.32 37.66
C VAL A 16 14.13 -44.19 36.22
N VAL A 17 14.94 -45.14 35.75
CA VAL A 17 15.54 -45.07 34.41
C VAL A 17 14.54 -45.38 33.32
N VAL A 18 13.68 -46.39 33.48
CA VAL A 18 12.75 -46.85 32.43
C VAL A 18 11.46 -46.05 32.37
N ILE A 19 10.99 -45.56 33.50
CA ILE A 19 9.74 -44.79 33.59
C ILE A 19 10.02 -43.32 33.89
N GLY A 20 10.83 -43.02 34.87
CA GLY A 20 11.07 -41.65 35.34
C GLY A 20 11.76 -40.76 34.30
N VAL A 21 12.84 -41.22 33.70
CA VAL A 21 13.58 -40.42 32.70
C VAL A 21 12.77 -40.19 31.43
N PRO A 22 12.10 -41.20 30.80
CA PRO A 22 11.25 -40.94 29.63
C PRO A 22 10.05 -40.08 29.93
N LEU A 23 9.42 -40.24 31.10
CA LEU A 23 8.31 -39.41 31.52
C LEU A 23 8.72 -37.95 31.71
N TRP A 24 9.86 -37.74 32.39
CA TRP A 24 10.45 -36.42 32.58
C TRP A 24 10.81 -35.78 31.23
N TRP A 25 11.44 -36.54 30.33
CA TRP A 25 11.77 -36.03 28.99
C TRP A 25 10.52 -35.60 28.22
N LYS A 26 9.49 -36.45 28.19
CA LYS A 26 8.23 -36.17 27.49
C LYS A 26 7.44 -35.00 28.10
N THR A 27 7.52 -34.81 29.42
CA THR A 27 6.83 -33.70 30.10
C THR A 27 7.59 -32.36 30.02
N THR A 28 8.88 -32.41 29.76
CA THR A 28 9.73 -31.21 29.62
C THR A 28 10.01 -30.83 28.15
N GLU A 29 9.64 -31.69 27.21
CA GLU A 29 9.76 -31.42 25.78
C GLU A 29 8.80 -30.31 25.37
N VAL A 30 9.32 -29.28 24.68
CA VAL A 30 8.54 -28.17 24.17
C VAL A 30 7.75 -28.64 22.95
N TYR A 31 6.43 -28.47 22.98
CA TYR A 31 5.59 -28.81 21.84
C TYR A 31 5.85 -27.84 20.70
N ARG A 32 6.14 -28.36 19.52
CA ARG A 32 6.35 -27.60 18.30
C ARG A 32 5.59 -28.28 17.15
N ALA A 33 4.51 -27.65 16.72
CA ALA A 33 3.81 -28.06 15.53
C ALA A 33 4.72 -28.01 14.30
N SER A 34 4.52 -28.92 13.36
CA SER A 34 5.30 -28.95 12.11
C SER A 34 5.00 -27.74 11.25
N LEU A 35 6.03 -27.09 10.74
CA LEU A 35 5.92 -25.95 9.83
C LEU A 35 6.50 -26.29 8.45
N PRO A 36 6.00 -25.66 7.37
CA PRO A 36 6.47 -25.90 6.00
C PRO A 36 7.76 -25.13 5.70
N TYR A 37 8.85 -25.39 6.42
CA TYR A 37 10.13 -24.65 6.27
C TYR A 37 10.70 -24.71 4.85
N ALA A 38 10.54 -25.86 4.18
CA ALA A 38 10.99 -26.01 2.78
C ALA A 38 10.22 -25.08 1.84
N ASP A 39 8.90 -25.02 2.00
CA ASP A 39 8.03 -24.17 1.18
C ASP A 39 8.32 -22.69 1.41
N ILE A 40 8.54 -22.28 2.67
CA ILE A 40 8.94 -20.89 3.01
C ILE A 40 10.28 -20.53 2.33
N GLY A 41 11.24 -21.46 2.32
CA GLY A 41 12.52 -21.28 1.63
C GLY A 41 12.37 -21.15 0.12
N GLU A 42 11.47 -21.92 -0.50
CA GLU A 42 11.16 -21.86 -1.92
C GLU A 42 10.52 -20.52 -2.31
N LEU A 43 9.57 -20.02 -1.52
CA LEU A 43 8.94 -18.73 -1.74
C LEU A 43 9.95 -17.58 -1.78
N LYS A 44 10.96 -17.61 -0.92
CA LYS A 44 12.04 -16.61 -0.90
C LYS A 44 12.84 -16.61 -2.20
N GLY A 45 13.12 -17.78 -2.75
CA GLY A 45 13.78 -17.94 -4.06
C GLY A 45 12.94 -17.41 -5.22
N THR A 46 11.64 -17.66 -5.21
CA THR A 46 10.70 -17.21 -6.24
C THR A 46 10.51 -15.69 -6.21
N GLN A 47 10.51 -15.07 -5.04
CA GLN A 47 10.43 -13.60 -4.90
C GLN A 47 11.60 -12.88 -5.57
N VAL A 48 12.83 -13.40 -5.44
CA VAL A 48 14.01 -12.87 -6.13
C VAL A 48 13.83 -12.96 -7.65
N GLN A 49 13.21 -14.03 -8.14
CA GLN A 49 12.92 -14.18 -9.57
C GLN A 49 11.85 -13.18 -10.05
N ILE A 50 10.80 -12.92 -9.30
CA ILE A 50 9.75 -11.94 -9.65
C ILE A 50 10.33 -10.52 -9.73
N THR A 51 11.13 -10.10 -8.76
CA THR A 51 11.81 -8.79 -8.77
C THR A 51 12.84 -8.68 -9.88
N THR A 52 13.55 -9.75 -10.17
CA THR A 52 14.53 -9.81 -11.28
C THR A 52 13.85 -9.87 -12.63
N LEU A 53 12.69 -10.54 -12.73
CA LEU A 53 11.85 -10.57 -13.94
C LEU A 53 11.24 -9.21 -14.24
N GLN A 54 10.77 -8.46 -13.25
CA GLN A 54 10.33 -7.06 -13.46
C GLN A 54 11.46 -6.21 -14.06
N LYS A 55 12.70 -6.34 -13.59
CA LYS A 55 13.85 -5.63 -14.14
C LYS A 55 14.29 -6.17 -15.52
N LYS A 56 14.18 -7.45 -15.78
CA LYS A 56 14.55 -8.08 -17.06
C LYS A 56 13.50 -7.91 -18.15
N ILE A 57 12.23 -7.80 -17.83
CA ILE A 57 11.15 -7.62 -18.80
C ILE A 57 11.34 -6.34 -19.60
N LEU A 58 11.80 -5.27 -18.99
CA LEU A 58 12.13 -4.00 -19.66
C LEU A 58 13.22 -4.16 -20.73
N PHE A 59 14.28 -4.90 -20.42
CA PHE A 59 15.41 -5.09 -21.34
C PHE A 59 15.07 -6.09 -22.47
N PHE A 60 14.26 -7.11 -22.21
CA PHE A 60 13.91 -8.16 -23.20
C PHE A 60 12.88 -7.72 -24.24
N LEU A 61 11.98 -6.82 -23.90
CA LEU A 61 11.01 -6.30 -24.88
C LEU A 61 11.69 -5.47 -25.97
N PHE A 62 12.79 -4.80 -25.66
CA PHE A 62 13.60 -4.10 -26.66
C PHE A 62 14.30 -5.07 -27.62
N LEU A 63 14.69 -6.27 -27.17
CA LEU A 63 15.36 -7.32 -27.96
C LEU A 63 14.39 -8.23 -28.75
N LYS A 64 13.11 -8.33 -28.36
CA LYS A 64 12.16 -9.27 -29.00
C LYS A 64 11.76 -8.93 -30.43
N LYS A 65 12.19 -7.79 -30.97
CA LYS A 65 12.03 -7.46 -32.39
C LYS A 65 12.85 -8.38 -33.31
N HIS A 66 13.85 -9.11 -32.80
CA HIS A 66 14.76 -9.95 -33.64
C HIS A 66 14.90 -11.40 -33.20
N LEU A 67 14.32 -11.83 -32.10
CA LEU A 67 14.45 -13.21 -31.63
C LEU A 67 13.13 -13.71 -31.02
N TYR A 68 12.51 -14.65 -31.68
CA TYR A 68 11.47 -15.48 -31.10
C TYR A 68 12.06 -16.24 -29.91
N SER A 69 11.68 -15.82 -28.70
CA SER A 69 11.96 -16.56 -27.46
C SER A 69 10.72 -16.61 -26.61
N PRO A 70 10.30 -17.78 -26.12
CA PRO A 70 9.04 -17.98 -25.39
C PRO A 70 9.17 -17.65 -23.90
N ILE A 71 9.71 -16.47 -23.55
CA ILE A 71 9.93 -16.10 -22.16
C ILE A 71 9.28 -14.77 -21.86
N SER A 72 7.99 -14.78 -21.72
CA SER A 72 7.25 -13.89 -20.85
C SER A 72 5.88 -14.51 -20.55
N PRO A 73 5.73 -15.24 -19.47
CA PRO A 73 4.45 -15.89 -19.14
C PRO A 73 3.36 -14.91 -18.67
N HIS A 74 3.64 -13.60 -18.65
CA HIS A 74 2.76 -12.64 -17.98
C HIS A 74 1.99 -11.69 -18.90
N TYR A 75 2.23 -11.70 -20.22
CA TYR A 75 1.51 -10.81 -21.15
C TYR A 75 1.19 -11.52 -22.45
N ASP A 76 -0.09 -11.77 -22.66
CA ASP A 76 -0.61 -12.32 -23.92
C ASP A 76 -0.99 -11.16 -24.85
N ILE A 77 -0.11 -10.84 -25.80
CA ILE A 77 -0.35 -9.80 -26.79
C ILE A 77 -1.05 -10.42 -28.00
N LYS A 78 -2.36 -10.17 -28.12
CA LYS A 78 -3.16 -10.59 -29.25
C LYS A 78 -3.32 -9.45 -30.24
N VAL A 79 -2.83 -9.61 -31.45
CA VAL A 79 -3.06 -8.66 -32.54
C VAL A 79 -4.19 -9.18 -33.42
N ARG A 80 -5.25 -8.37 -33.54
CA ARG A 80 -6.40 -8.67 -34.38
C ARG A 80 -6.81 -7.46 -35.21
N THR A 81 -7.53 -7.70 -36.28
CA THR A 81 -8.24 -6.62 -36.99
C THR A 81 -9.51 -6.26 -36.23
N THR A 82 -9.92 -4.99 -36.32
CA THR A 82 -11.19 -4.51 -35.76
C THR A 82 -12.36 -5.32 -36.32
N ASN A 83 -13.32 -5.67 -35.49
CA ASN A 83 -14.54 -6.35 -35.95
C ASN A 83 -15.48 -5.37 -36.68
N LYS A 84 -16.61 -5.90 -37.24
CA LYS A 84 -17.53 -5.06 -38.01
C LYS A 84 -18.18 -3.96 -37.18
N GLU A 85 -18.51 -4.24 -35.94
CA GLU A 85 -19.17 -3.29 -35.01
C GLU A 85 -18.19 -2.18 -34.60
N GLU A 86 -16.98 -2.52 -34.22
CA GLU A 86 -15.91 -1.56 -33.91
C GLU A 86 -15.63 -0.65 -35.13
N ARG A 87 -15.55 -1.20 -36.34
CA ARG A 87 -15.36 -0.41 -37.57
C ARG A 87 -16.52 0.54 -37.82
N THR A 88 -17.74 0.11 -37.56
CA THR A 88 -18.92 0.96 -37.74
C THR A 88 -18.85 2.17 -36.79
N VAL A 89 -18.50 1.95 -35.53
CA VAL A 89 -18.35 3.03 -34.54
C VAL A 89 -17.22 3.98 -34.93
N ILE A 90 -16.07 3.46 -35.33
CA ILE A 90 -14.92 4.28 -35.75
C ILE A 90 -15.23 5.09 -37.00
N ASN A 91 -15.90 4.49 -38.01
CA ASN A 91 -16.25 5.17 -39.24
C ASN A 91 -17.34 6.22 -39.05
N GLN A 92 -18.33 5.99 -38.18
CA GLN A 92 -19.37 6.96 -37.83
C GLN A 92 -18.79 8.24 -37.24
N GLN A 93 -17.73 8.13 -36.43
CA GLN A 93 -17.03 9.28 -35.85
C GLN A 93 -16.16 10.01 -36.87
N GLY A 94 -15.51 9.30 -37.78
CA GLY A 94 -14.71 9.91 -38.86
C GLY A 94 -15.57 10.64 -39.92
N SER A 95 -16.88 10.44 -39.93
CA SER A 95 -17.83 11.05 -40.86
C SER A 95 -18.56 12.27 -40.29
N MET A 96 -18.29 12.68 -39.04
CA MET A 96 -18.89 13.88 -38.47
C MET A 96 -18.28 15.15 -39.04
N GLU A 97 -19.15 16.13 -39.33
CA GLU A 97 -18.79 17.43 -39.90
C GLU A 97 -17.71 18.13 -39.05
N GLY A 98 -16.55 18.38 -39.67
CA GLY A 98 -15.43 19.07 -39.04
C GLY A 98 -14.14 18.27 -38.91
N GLY A 99 -14.14 16.97 -39.17
CA GLY A 99 -12.90 16.17 -39.24
C GLY A 99 -12.21 15.85 -37.93
N ASN A 100 -12.66 16.38 -36.79
CA ASN A 100 -12.06 16.11 -35.48
C ASN A 100 -12.80 14.96 -34.77
N ILE A 101 -12.07 13.87 -34.50
CA ILE A 101 -12.61 12.73 -33.73
C ILE A 101 -12.66 13.11 -32.26
N ASN A 102 -13.84 13.01 -31.66
CA ASN A 102 -13.97 13.09 -30.19
C ASN A 102 -13.61 11.73 -29.58
N PHE A 103 -12.40 11.61 -29.06
CA PHE A 103 -11.86 10.36 -28.51
C PHE A 103 -12.58 9.90 -27.24
N VAL A 104 -13.07 10.84 -26.41
CA VAL A 104 -13.89 10.52 -25.22
C VAL A 104 -15.17 9.80 -25.63
N TYR A 105 -15.87 10.34 -26.63
CA TYR A 105 -17.09 9.72 -27.14
C TYR A 105 -16.81 8.38 -27.85
N LEU A 106 -15.73 8.33 -28.61
CA LEU A 106 -15.31 7.11 -29.29
C LEU A 106 -15.00 5.99 -28.30
N GLU A 107 -14.24 6.28 -27.25
CA GLU A 107 -13.96 5.35 -26.17
C GLU A 107 -15.25 4.87 -25.49
N ALA A 108 -16.14 5.77 -25.11
CA ALA A 108 -17.39 5.42 -24.46
C ALA A 108 -18.25 4.47 -25.32
N ARG A 109 -18.29 4.68 -26.63
CA ARG A 109 -19.02 3.80 -27.56
C ARG A 109 -18.34 2.44 -27.73
N LEU A 110 -17.02 2.39 -27.84
CA LEU A 110 -16.27 1.14 -27.91
C LEU A 110 -16.40 0.32 -26.63
N THR A 111 -16.37 0.99 -25.48
CA THR A 111 -16.56 0.37 -24.17
C THR A 111 -17.96 -0.23 -24.01
N GLN A 112 -18.98 0.41 -24.57
CA GLN A 112 -20.34 -0.15 -24.61
C GLN A 112 -20.44 -1.44 -25.43
N LEU A 113 -19.64 -1.58 -26.48
CA LEU A 113 -19.61 -2.82 -27.28
C LEU A 113 -18.92 -3.95 -26.51
N LYS A 114 -17.77 -3.67 -25.92
CA LYS A 114 -17.04 -4.61 -25.10
C LYS A 114 -16.12 -3.88 -24.14
N LEU A 115 -16.44 -3.97 -22.85
CA LEU A 115 -15.53 -3.51 -21.81
C LEU A 115 -14.31 -4.45 -21.74
N PRO A 116 -13.06 -3.93 -21.78
CA PRO A 116 -11.90 -4.76 -21.55
C PRO A 116 -11.91 -5.37 -20.15
N ASP A 117 -11.54 -6.63 -20.02
CA ASP A 117 -11.46 -7.31 -18.74
C ASP A 117 -10.44 -6.64 -17.81
N VAL A 118 -10.63 -6.77 -16.51
CA VAL A 118 -9.69 -6.28 -15.50
C VAL A 118 -8.29 -6.84 -15.77
N GLY A 119 -7.29 -5.97 -15.81
CA GLY A 119 -5.91 -6.37 -16.13
C GLY A 119 -5.58 -6.49 -17.61
N SER A 120 -6.56 -6.30 -18.52
CA SER A 120 -6.34 -6.21 -19.96
C SER A 120 -6.41 -4.76 -20.44
N CYS A 121 -5.75 -4.44 -21.55
CA CYS A 121 -5.94 -3.17 -22.23
C CYS A 121 -6.05 -3.37 -23.75
N THR A 122 -6.80 -2.49 -24.40
CA THR A 122 -6.99 -2.51 -25.86
C THR A 122 -6.33 -1.28 -26.46
N VAL A 123 -5.41 -1.49 -27.39
CA VAL A 123 -4.72 -0.41 -28.10
C VAL A 123 -5.17 -0.41 -29.55
N TYR A 124 -5.80 0.66 -30.00
CA TYR A 124 -6.22 0.87 -31.37
C TYR A 124 -5.11 1.63 -32.14
N LEU A 125 -4.63 1.02 -33.22
CA LEU A 125 -3.67 1.65 -34.11
C LEU A 125 -4.42 2.44 -35.17
N LEU A 126 -4.29 3.76 -35.15
CA LEU A 126 -4.91 4.68 -36.11
C LEU A 126 -4.01 4.91 -37.33
N PRO A 127 -4.59 5.19 -38.50
CA PRO A 127 -3.85 5.62 -39.67
C PRO A 127 -3.02 6.90 -39.40
N LYS A 128 -1.99 7.12 -40.22
CA LYS A 128 -1.14 8.31 -40.12
C LYS A 128 -1.92 9.61 -40.32
N ASP A 129 -2.95 9.57 -41.14
CA ASP A 129 -3.80 10.73 -41.50
C ASP A 129 -4.97 10.94 -40.54
N SER A 130 -4.97 10.27 -39.38
CA SER A 130 -5.98 10.47 -38.35
C SER A 130 -5.93 11.87 -37.76
N SER A 131 -7.07 12.39 -37.32
CA SER A 131 -7.21 13.74 -36.72
C SER A 131 -6.60 13.87 -35.30
N LEU A 132 -5.97 12.81 -34.77
CA LEU A 132 -5.30 12.88 -33.48
C LEU A 132 -4.07 13.80 -33.60
N GLU A 133 -4.06 14.92 -32.89
CA GLU A 133 -2.93 15.86 -32.86
C GLU A 133 -1.73 15.28 -32.13
N ALA A 134 -1.98 14.64 -31.01
CA ALA A 134 -0.99 13.92 -30.23
C ALA A 134 -0.57 12.61 -30.93
N GLN A 135 0.49 12.00 -30.44
CA GLN A 135 0.91 10.69 -30.94
C GLN A 135 0.11 9.56 -30.33
N ALA A 136 -0.33 9.73 -29.09
CA ALA A 136 -1.19 8.77 -28.41
C ALA A 136 -2.23 9.48 -27.54
N TYR A 137 -3.40 8.85 -27.44
CA TYR A 137 -4.47 9.23 -26.53
C TYR A 137 -4.80 8.04 -25.65
N ILE A 138 -4.82 8.24 -24.35
CA ILE A 138 -5.14 7.21 -23.36
C ILE A 138 -6.47 7.60 -22.73
N GLY A 139 -7.44 6.72 -22.87
CA GLY A 139 -8.77 6.90 -22.31
C GLY A 139 -8.89 6.47 -20.85
N ARG A 140 -10.11 6.52 -20.32
CA ARG A 140 -10.43 6.17 -18.93
C ARG A 140 -10.58 4.66 -18.71
N HIS A 141 -11.03 3.93 -19.74
CA HIS A 141 -11.53 2.56 -19.63
C HIS A 141 -10.60 1.51 -20.28
N ARG A 142 -9.32 1.47 -19.93
CA ARG A 142 -8.34 0.50 -20.44
C ARG A 142 -8.19 0.52 -21.96
N THR A 143 -8.44 1.67 -22.59
CA THR A 143 -8.39 1.85 -24.03
C THR A 143 -7.40 2.96 -24.39
N ALA A 144 -6.60 2.71 -25.43
CA ALA A 144 -5.70 3.72 -25.97
C ALA A 144 -5.77 3.77 -27.49
N PHE A 145 -5.51 4.96 -28.04
CA PHE A 145 -5.44 5.21 -29.48
C PHE A 145 -4.04 5.71 -29.80
N VAL A 146 -3.37 5.06 -30.77
CA VAL A 146 -1.99 5.39 -31.15
C VAL A 146 -1.93 5.68 -32.64
N LYS A 147 -1.39 6.84 -33.00
CA LYS A 147 -1.23 7.22 -34.38
C LYS A 147 -0.02 6.51 -35.01
N SER A 148 -0.20 5.93 -36.19
CA SER A 148 0.87 5.27 -36.92
C SER A 148 1.79 6.32 -37.54
N SER A 149 3.07 6.29 -37.25
CA SER A 149 4.08 7.25 -37.77
C SER A 149 4.76 6.80 -39.04
N GLY A 150 4.11 5.93 -39.85
CA GLY A 150 4.57 5.60 -41.18
C GLY A 150 5.80 4.68 -41.32
N GLY A 151 6.40 4.28 -40.20
CA GLY A 151 7.51 3.30 -40.17
C GLY A 151 7.22 2.17 -39.17
N LYS A 152 7.43 0.92 -39.55
CA LYS A 152 7.22 -0.22 -38.63
C LYS A 152 7.96 -0.07 -37.29
N ALA A 153 9.13 0.58 -37.30
CA ALA A 153 9.93 0.79 -36.09
C ALA A 153 9.27 1.76 -35.11
N ASN A 154 8.73 2.89 -35.59
CA ASN A 154 8.16 3.93 -34.75
C ASN A 154 6.79 3.55 -34.16
N SER A 155 5.95 2.82 -34.92
CA SER A 155 4.66 2.31 -34.43
C SER A 155 4.84 1.29 -33.30
N VAL A 156 5.92 0.50 -33.35
CA VAL A 156 6.28 -0.44 -32.30
C VAL A 156 6.76 0.32 -31.05
N GLN A 157 7.61 1.33 -31.24
CA GLN A 157 8.13 2.13 -30.11
C GLN A 157 7.02 2.87 -29.38
N MET A 158 6.01 3.32 -30.12
CA MET A 158 4.85 4.00 -29.55
C MET A 158 3.87 3.04 -28.86
N GLY A 159 3.66 1.86 -29.44
CA GLY A 159 2.97 0.78 -28.74
C GLY A 159 3.65 0.40 -27.41
N PHE A 160 4.98 0.52 -27.36
CA PHE A 160 5.75 0.37 -26.12
C PHE A 160 5.50 1.49 -25.12
N SER A 161 5.45 2.75 -25.52
CA SER A 161 5.18 3.85 -24.62
C SER A 161 3.80 3.73 -23.99
N VAL A 162 2.78 3.40 -24.78
CA VAL A 162 1.40 3.14 -24.27
C VAL A 162 1.37 1.91 -23.39
N TYR A 163 2.06 0.84 -23.75
CA TYR A 163 2.20 -0.35 -22.92
C TYR A 163 2.86 -0.02 -21.57
N HIS A 164 3.92 0.77 -21.56
CA HIS A 164 4.58 1.21 -20.33
C HIS A 164 3.66 2.03 -19.44
N ILE A 165 2.81 2.87 -20.02
CA ILE A 165 1.84 3.67 -19.29
C ILE A 165 0.80 2.76 -18.62
N PHE A 166 0.23 1.79 -19.31
CA PHE A 166 -0.79 0.90 -18.74
C PHE A 166 -0.23 -0.15 -17.78
N ILE A 167 1.00 -0.58 -17.94
CA ILE A 167 1.53 -1.74 -17.22
C ILE A 167 2.67 -1.40 -16.28
N ALA A 168 3.56 -0.51 -16.69
CA ALA A 168 4.76 -0.21 -15.93
C ALA A 168 4.67 1.08 -15.09
N LEU A 169 3.69 1.93 -15.36
CA LEU A 169 3.47 3.23 -14.70
C LEU A 169 4.63 3.65 -13.80
N LYS A 170 5.69 4.07 -14.38
CA LYS A 170 6.98 4.37 -13.79
C LYS A 170 8.04 3.32 -13.94
N SER A 171 9.03 3.77 -14.31
CA SER A 171 10.35 3.91 -13.83
C SER A 171 11.35 3.94 -14.92
N ASP A 172 11.16 3.52 -16.11
CA ASP A 172 12.39 3.22 -16.81
C ASP A 172 12.49 3.78 -18.24
N CYS A 173 11.62 4.69 -18.61
CA CYS A 173 11.83 5.49 -19.83
C CYS A 173 12.84 6.64 -19.64
N ASN A 174 13.08 7.06 -18.40
CA ASN A 174 14.22 7.88 -18.00
C ASN A 174 14.86 7.22 -16.78
N PRO A 175 16.17 7.01 -16.74
CA PRO A 175 16.85 6.61 -15.51
C PRO A 175 16.90 7.84 -14.59
N ALA A 176 15.74 8.24 -14.07
CA ALA A 176 15.72 9.08 -12.88
C ALA A 176 16.47 8.30 -11.79
N PRO A 177 17.33 8.96 -11.01
CA PRO A 177 18.16 8.28 -10.02
C PRO A 177 17.27 7.41 -9.13
N GLN A 178 17.72 6.20 -8.78
CA GLN A 178 17.01 5.25 -7.90
C GLN A 178 16.49 5.88 -6.59
N GLU A 179 17.08 6.99 -6.18
CA GLU A 179 16.66 7.82 -5.04
C GLU A 179 15.24 8.39 -5.16
N ASN A 180 14.79 8.75 -6.35
CA ASN A 180 13.46 9.35 -6.54
C ASN A 180 12.35 8.28 -6.44
N ILE A 181 12.61 7.08 -6.94
CA ILE A 181 11.66 5.95 -6.82
C ILE A 181 11.51 5.53 -5.36
N ALA A 182 12.62 5.46 -4.61
CA ALA A 182 12.59 5.17 -3.19
C ALA A 182 11.85 6.26 -2.39
N LYS A 183 12.05 7.54 -2.72
CA LYS A 183 11.34 8.66 -2.08
C LYS A 183 9.83 8.61 -2.32
N GLU A 184 9.38 8.26 -3.52
CA GLU A 184 7.95 8.17 -3.83
C GLU A 184 7.29 6.97 -3.15
N GLN A 185 7.96 5.81 -3.10
CA GLN A 185 7.48 4.65 -2.35
C GLN A 185 7.41 4.91 -0.83
N MET A 186 8.28 5.78 -0.31
CA MET A 186 8.21 6.20 1.10
C MET A 186 7.05 7.17 1.39
N ARG A 187 6.47 7.80 0.39
CA ARG A 187 5.35 8.75 0.56
C ARG A 187 4.01 8.04 0.74
N ALA A 188 3.83 6.90 0.10
CA ALA A 188 2.60 6.14 0.19
C ALA A 188 2.51 5.32 1.49
N PHE A 189 1.28 5.08 1.93
CA PHE A 189 1.03 4.10 2.98
C PHE A 189 1.36 2.70 2.50
N LYS A 190 1.83 1.86 3.42
CA LYS A 190 1.85 0.41 3.19
C LYS A 190 0.41 -0.09 3.06
N THR A 191 0.23 -1.21 2.36
CA THR A 191 -1.07 -1.86 2.26
C THR A 191 -1.62 -2.16 3.66
N ASN A 192 -2.86 -1.76 3.89
CA ASN A 192 -3.59 -2.02 5.13
C ASN A 192 -5.02 -2.46 4.81
N MET A 193 -5.70 -3.08 5.78
CA MET A 193 -7.09 -3.51 5.63
C MET A 193 -8.06 -2.36 5.59
N GLY A 194 -7.71 -1.24 6.23
CA GLY A 194 -8.52 -0.03 6.27
C GLY A 194 -7.71 1.21 6.57
N TYR A 195 -8.34 2.35 6.40
CA TYR A 195 -7.80 3.67 6.69
C TYR A 195 -8.88 4.54 7.32
N GLU A 196 -8.47 5.39 8.26
CA GLU A 196 -9.34 6.42 8.83
C GLU A 196 -8.94 7.78 8.24
N VAL A 197 -9.88 8.42 7.56
CA VAL A 197 -9.68 9.75 6.96
C VAL A 197 -10.39 10.77 7.81
N THR A 198 -9.62 11.67 8.43
CA THR A 198 -10.15 12.70 9.33
C THR A 198 -9.98 14.08 8.71
N PHE A 199 -11.09 14.76 8.48
CA PHE A 199 -11.11 16.16 8.07
C PHE A 199 -11.22 17.05 9.30
N SER A 200 -10.30 18.01 9.45
CA SER A 200 -10.26 18.91 10.59
C SER A 200 -10.26 20.36 10.12
N LEU A 201 -11.25 21.14 10.55
CA LEU A 201 -11.26 22.59 10.36
C LEU A 201 -10.64 23.26 11.57
N LEU A 202 -9.58 24.03 11.36
CA LEU A 202 -8.91 24.81 12.38
C LEU A 202 -9.34 26.27 12.26
N ASN A 203 -10.03 26.77 13.27
CA ASN A 203 -10.46 28.16 13.40
C ASN A 203 -9.83 28.79 14.67
N PRO A 204 -8.72 29.53 14.52
CA PRO A 204 -8.03 30.14 15.67
C PRO A 204 -8.85 31.19 16.41
N ASP A 205 -9.65 31.96 15.67
CA ASP A 205 -10.43 33.07 16.24
C ASP A 205 -11.91 32.98 15.90
N PRO A 206 -12.67 32.10 16.60
CA PRO A 206 -14.11 31.97 16.41
C PRO A 206 -14.90 33.17 16.91
N SER A 207 -14.28 34.10 17.65
CA SER A 207 -14.93 35.34 18.11
C SER A 207 -15.08 36.36 16.97
N VAL A 208 -14.24 36.24 15.93
CA VAL A 208 -14.25 37.13 14.75
C VAL A 208 -14.91 36.44 13.57
N LEU A 209 -14.60 35.15 13.35
CA LEU A 209 -15.08 34.36 12.20
C LEU A 209 -15.84 33.12 12.68
N ASP A 210 -17.09 33.00 12.29
CA ASP A 210 -17.88 31.78 12.37
C ASP A 210 -17.78 31.06 11.01
N VAL A 211 -16.83 30.10 10.93
CA VAL A 211 -16.51 29.38 9.70
C VAL A 211 -17.40 28.16 9.59
N GLN A 212 -18.26 28.16 8.58
CA GLN A 212 -19.14 27.05 8.27
C GLN A 212 -18.61 26.27 7.07
N TRP A 213 -18.63 24.95 7.17
CA TRP A 213 -18.31 24.05 6.08
C TRP A 213 -19.22 22.83 6.08
N ASP A 214 -19.78 22.53 4.95
CA ASP A 214 -20.60 21.32 4.76
C ASP A 214 -19.71 20.16 4.29
N VAL A 215 -18.88 19.66 5.20
CA VAL A 215 -17.95 18.59 4.91
C VAL A 215 -18.66 17.28 4.52
N GLU A 216 -19.88 17.07 5.01
CA GLU A 216 -20.68 15.90 4.67
C GLU A 216 -21.08 15.93 3.19
N ALA A 217 -21.62 17.04 2.71
CA ALA A 217 -21.95 17.22 1.30
C ALA A 217 -20.70 17.19 0.41
N GLY A 218 -19.59 17.80 0.85
CA GLY A 218 -18.31 17.74 0.15
C GLY A 218 -17.77 16.33 0.04
N THR A 219 -17.81 15.58 1.11
CA THR A 219 -17.37 14.17 1.12
C THR A 219 -18.26 13.32 0.21
N ALA A 220 -19.57 13.46 0.33
CA ALA A 220 -20.52 12.70 -0.49
C ALA A 220 -20.35 12.97 -1.99
N SER A 221 -20.08 14.21 -2.37
CA SER A 221 -20.00 14.62 -3.79
C SER A 221 -18.63 14.31 -4.42
N TYR A 222 -17.53 14.47 -3.68
CA TYR A 222 -16.19 14.46 -4.26
C TYR A 222 -15.31 13.29 -3.78
N LEU A 223 -15.51 12.81 -2.55
CA LEU A 223 -14.64 11.78 -1.98
C LEU A 223 -15.24 10.37 -2.07
N ASN A 224 -16.53 10.22 -1.72
CA ASN A 224 -17.15 8.90 -1.68
C ASN A 224 -17.07 8.14 -3.01
N PRO A 225 -17.27 8.77 -4.20
CA PRO A 225 -17.12 8.04 -5.46
C PRO A 225 -15.74 7.41 -5.65
N PHE A 226 -14.68 8.05 -5.14
CA PHE A 226 -13.33 7.51 -5.14
C PHE A 226 -13.16 6.38 -4.13
N LEU A 227 -13.64 6.56 -2.90
CA LEU A 227 -13.55 5.55 -1.85
C LEU A 227 -14.35 4.29 -2.19
N ASP A 228 -15.55 4.45 -2.75
CA ASP A 228 -16.41 3.35 -3.20
C ASP A 228 -15.72 2.52 -4.29
N ARG A 229 -15.00 3.19 -5.20
CA ARG A 229 -14.22 2.51 -6.23
C ARG A 229 -13.05 1.70 -5.64
N LEU A 230 -12.54 2.11 -4.49
CA LEU A 230 -11.45 1.44 -3.77
C LEU A 230 -11.94 0.50 -2.65
N ALA A 231 -13.24 0.24 -2.53
CA ALA A 231 -13.81 -0.60 -1.47
C ALA A 231 -13.24 -2.03 -1.43
N ASP A 232 -12.87 -2.59 -2.60
CA ASP A 232 -12.19 -3.88 -2.67
C ASP A 232 -10.74 -3.81 -2.14
N VAL A 233 -10.12 -2.63 -2.20
CA VAL A 233 -8.71 -2.44 -1.78
C VAL A 233 -8.62 -2.33 -0.27
N ALA A 234 -9.43 -1.45 0.34
CA ALA A 234 -9.42 -1.19 1.77
C ALA A 234 -10.77 -0.67 2.26
N GLU A 235 -11.04 -0.83 3.57
CA GLU A 235 -12.16 -0.18 4.24
C GLU A 235 -11.78 1.28 4.55
N PHE A 236 -12.69 2.21 4.29
CA PHE A 236 -12.48 3.63 4.60
C PHE A 236 -13.51 4.12 5.59
N LYS A 237 -13.03 4.74 6.67
CA LYS A 237 -13.88 5.43 7.65
C LYS A 237 -13.57 6.91 7.59
N VAL A 238 -14.58 7.72 7.39
CA VAL A 238 -14.42 9.17 7.27
C VAL A 238 -14.99 9.85 8.51
N PHE A 239 -14.18 10.73 9.09
CA PHE A 239 -14.52 11.52 10.28
C PHE A 239 -14.31 13.00 9.99
N SER A 240 -15.01 13.84 10.74
CA SER A 240 -14.79 15.28 10.70
C SER A 240 -14.81 15.88 12.08
N GLN A 241 -14.05 16.94 12.29
CA GLN A 241 -14.00 17.71 13.52
C GLN A 241 -13.73 19.19 13.25
N VAL A 242 -14.14 20.05 14.17
CA VAL A 242 -13.82 21.47 14.16
C VAL A 242 -13.04 21.78 15.43
N LEU A 243 -11.87 22.41 15.27
CA LEU A 243 -10.98 22.79 16.35
C LEU A 243 -10.93 24.31 16.45
N TYR A 244 -11.45 24.82 17.54
CA TYR A 244 -11.41 26.25 17.87
C TYR A 244 -10.20 26.60 18.71
N TYR A 245 -9.71 27.84 18.58
CA TYR A 245 -8.56 28.37 19.32
C TYR A 245 -7.27 27.58 19.10
N VAL A 246 -7.14 26.98 17.91
CA VAL A 246 -5.93 26.26 17.50
C VAL A 246 -5.19 27.07 16.46
N ASP A 247 -4.04 27.56 16.84
CA ASP A 247 -3.11 28.30 15.99
C ASP A 247 -1.95 27.43 15.54
N LEU A 248 -1.31 27.84 14.42
CA LEU A 248 -0.15 27.17 13.83
C LEU A 248 1.10 27.49 14.64
N THR A 249 1.44 27.25 15.71
CA THR A 249 2.62 27.48 16.57
C THR A 249 3.85 28.15 15.92
N VAL A 250 3.85 28.23 14.59
CA VAL A 250 4.90 28.83 13.74
C VAL A 250 4.48 30.26 13.41
N ARG A 251 5.39 31.22 13.58
CA ARG A 251 5.14 32.61 13.19
C ARG A 251 5.35 32.80 11.70
N PRO A 252 4.32 33.20 10.93
CA PRO A 252 4.48 33.49 9.51
C PRO A 252 5.33 34.73 9.30
N ALA A 253 6.13 34.75 8.25
CA ALA A 253 6.86 35.91 7.83
C ALA A 253 5.93 36.88 7.08
N ARG A 254 6.23 38.18 7.13
CA ARG A 254 5.44 39.22 6.45
C ARG A 254 6.14 39.66 5.16
N ASP A 255 5.41 39.68 4.06
CA ASP A 255 5.84 40.37 2.83
C ASP A 255 5.29 41.81 2.85
N GLU A 256 6.17 42.77 2.95
CA GLU A 256 5.79 44.21 2.99
C GLU A 256 5.22 44.69 1.66
N ARG A 257 5.57 44.04 0.53
CA ARG A 257 5.14 44.48 -0.80
C ARG A 257 3.68 44.13 -1.07
N THR A 258 3.24 42.95 -0.64
CA THR A 258 1.89 42.44 -0.86
C THR A 258 1.00 42.64 0.36
N ALA A 259 1.56 43.07 1.48
CA ALA A 259 0.90 43.14 2.81
C ALA A 259 0.30 41.78 3.21
N SER A 260 0.92 40.69 2.76
CA SER A 260 0.52 39.31 3.07
C SER A 260 1.51 38.65 4.04
N TYR A 261 1.10 37.48 4.53
CA TYR A 261 1.95 36.63 5.35
C TYR A 261 2.28 35.34 4.59
N TYR A 262 3.40 34.72 4.90
CA TYR A 262 3.78 33.48 4.27
C TYR A 262 4.52 32.51 5.20
N LEU A 263 4.40 31.22 4.88
CA LEU A 263 5.15 30.12 5.47
C LEU A 263 6.17 29.59 4.47
N THR A 264 7.40 29.37 4.94
CA THR A 264 8.46 28.75 4.14
C THR A 264 8.39 27.23 4.21
N PRO A 265 8.93 26.48 3.21
CA PRO A 265 8.93 25.02 3.21
C PRO A 265 9.52 24.40 4.48
N ASP A 266 10.58 25.02 5.03
CA ASP A 266 11.24 24.53 6.27
C ASP A 266 10.34 24.62 7.50
N GLN A 267 9.38 25.54 7.49
CA GLN A 267 8.44 25.74 8.60
C GLN A 267 7.27 24.74 8.59
N LEU A 268 6.91 24.21 7.41
CA LEU A 268 5.72 23.35 7.25
C LEU A 268 5.75 22.07 8.11
N PRO A 269 6.84 21.32 8.24
CA PRO A 269 6.89 20.16 9.12
C PRO A 269 6.67 20.54 10.60
N HIS A 270 7.08 21.75 11.01
CA HIS A 270 6.94 22.21 12.37
C HIS A 270 5.51 22.62 12.73
N THR A 271 4.62 22.78 11.75
CA THR A 271 3.18 23.06 12.00
C THR A 271 2.42 21.79 12.35
N ILE A 272 2.87 20.61 11.88
CA ILE A 272 2.15 19.34 12.04
C ILE A 272 2.12 18.88 13.49
N ASN A 273 3.27 18.72 14.14
CA ASN A 273 3.37 18.12 15.46
C ASN A 273 2.50 18.80 16.54
N PRO A 274 2.48 20.15 16.63
CA PRO A 274 1.63 20.83 17.61
C PRO A 274 0.13 20.69 17.32
N VAL A 275 -0.24 20.63 16.05
CA VAL A 275 -1.64 20.42 15.63
C VAL A 275 -2.04 18.98 15.89
N GLU A 276 -1.21 18.00 15.56
CA GLU A 276 -1.46 16.59 15.81
C GLU A 276 -1.73 16.30 17.30
N ALA A 277 -0.99 16.95 18.20
CA ALA A 277 -1.24 16.82 19.63
C ALA A 277 -2.61 17.35 20.09
N LYS A 278 -3.27 18.17 19.28
CA LYS A 278 -4.61 18.74 19.54
C LYS A 278 -5.73 18.03 18.77
N LEU A 279 -5.37 17.19 17.79
CA LEU A 279 -6.36 16.36 17.10
C LEU A 279 -6.95 15.36 18.10
N GLY A 280 -8.24 15.07 17.95
CA GLY A 280 -8.89 14.03 18.75
C GLY A 280 -8.19 12.69 18.50
N SER A 281 -7.68 12.06 19.57
CA SER A 281 -7.12 10.72 19.47
C SER A 281 -8.24 9.69 19.53
N HIS A 282 -8.43 8.96 18.44
CA HIS A 282 -9.23 7.74 18.46
C HIS A 282 -8.28 6.56 18.67
N VAL A 283 -8.71 5.58 19.44
CA VAL A 283 -8.04 4.27 19.44
C VAL A 283 -8.49 3.59 18.17
N SER A 284 -7.72 3.73 17.12
CA SER A 284 -7.98 3.10 15.84
C SER A 284 -7.07 1.90 15.63
N THR A 285 -7.62 0.87 14.97
CA THR A 285 -6.86 -0.27 14.46
C THR A 285 -6.27 0.02 13.08
N TYR A 286 -6.71 1.09 12.42
CA TYR A 286 -6.28 1.49 11.09
C TYR A 286 -5.40 2.74 11.11
N PRO A 287 -4.47 2.87 10.15
CA PRO A 287 -3.72 4.10 9.98
C PRO A 287 -4.65 5.29 9.72
N SER A 288 -4.37 6.41 10.38
CA SER A 288 -5.14 7.64 10.24
C SER A 288 -4.49 8.57 9.20
N VAL A 289 -5.33 9.14 8.35
CA VAL A 289 -5.00 10.17 7.37
C VAL A 289 -5.64 11.47 7.81
N HIS A 290 -4.86 12.52 7.99
CA HIS A 290 -5.36 13.81 8.47
C HIS A 290 -5.35 14.84 7.36
N PHE A 291 -6.52 15.43 7.08
CA PHE A 291 -6.67 16.56 6.17
C PHE A 291 -7.13 17.78 6.95
N LEU A 292 -6.26 18.78 7.00
CA LEU A 292 -6.49 19.99 7.78
C LEU A 292 -6.85 21.18 6.86
N VAL A 293 -7.92 21.86 7.19
CA VAL A 293 -8.26 23.17 6.65
C VAL A 293 -7.94 24.20 7.70
N TYR A 294 -7.03 25.12 7.42
CA TYR A 294 -6.68 26.21 8.32
C TYR A 294 -7.20 27.54 7.78
N VAL A 295 -7.97 28.23 8.58
CA VAL A 295 -8.45 29.59 8.28
C VAL A 295 -7.63 30.56 9.14
N PRO A 296 -6.77 31.38 8.54
CA PRO A 296 -5.90 32.27 9.30
C PRO A 296 -6.67 33.30 10.14
N GLU A 297 -6.16 33.62 11.31
CA GLU A 297 -6.66 34.75 12.12
C GLU A 297 -6.48 36.08 11.39
N ARG A 298 -7.27 37.08 11.74
CA ARG A 298 -7.23 38.41 11.13
C ARG A 298 -5.83 39.05 11.13
N GLY A 299 -5.04 38.80 12.19
CA GLY A 299 -3.69 39.38 12.36
C GLY A 299 -2.67 38.80 11.38
N HIS A 300 -2.90 37.63 10.84
CA HIS A 300 -2.01 36.90 9.92
C HIS A 300 -2.70 36.55 8.58
N SER A 301 -3.71 37.29 8.17
CA SER A 301 -4.43 37.10 6.92
C SER A 301 -4.13 38.24 5.93
N PRO A 302 -3.96 37.95 4.61
CA PRO A 302 -3.93 36.63 3.99
C PRO A 302 -2.60 35.88 4.23
N LEU A 303 -2.66 34.55 4.34
CA LEU A 303 -1.52 33.67 4.59
C LEU A 303 -1.29 32.72 3.39
N TYR A 304 -0.06 32.68 2.89
CA TYR A 304 0.32 31.85 1.75
C TYR A 304 1.46 30.90 2.10
N ILE A 305 1.52 29.80 1.38
CA ILE A 305 2.65 28.85 1.42
C ILE A 305 3.55 29.19 0.25
N HIS A 306 4.84 29.40 0.50
CA HIS A 306 5.83 29.59 -0.53
C HIS A 306 6.53 28.27 -0.90
N ASN A 307 6.89 28.13 -2.16
CA ASN A 307 7.74 27.07 -2.68
C ASN A 307 9.22 27.34 -2.35
N GLU A 308 10.10 26.37 -2.64
CA GLU A 308 11.56 26.50 -2.43
C GLU A 308 12.17 27.67 -3.25
N ASP A 309 11.57 28.02 -4.38
CA ASP A 309 11.97 29.13 -5.24
C ASP A 309 11.44 30.51 -4.78
N GLY A 310 10.69 30.55 -3.69
CA GLY A 310 10.07 31.77 -3.14
C GLY A 310 8.78 32.20 -3.84
N THR A 311 8.25 31.42 -4.77
CA THR A 311 6.94 31.67 -5.39
C THR A 311 5.82 31.18 -4.49
N GLU A 312 4.63 31.77 -4.62
CA GLU A 312 3.45 31.29 -3.91
C GLU A 312 2.99 29.92 -4.47
N SER A 313 2.59 29.02 -3.57
CA SER A 313 1.98 27.73 -3.97
C SER A 313 0.62 27.96 -4.60
N GLU A 314 0.37 27.43 -5.78
CA GLU A 314 -0.90 27.58 -6.50
C GLU A 314 -2.10 27.05 -5.69
N THR A 315 -1.92 25.97 -4.96
CA THR A 315 -2.99 25.34 -4.18
C THR A 315 -3.11 25.86 -2.77
N ASN A 316 -2.13 26.66 -2.30
CA ASN A 316 -1.98 27.07 -0.91
C ASN A 316 -2.10 25.89 0.08
N ALA A 317 -1.51 24.77 -0.29
CA ALA A 317 -1.57 23.53 0.45
C ALA A 317 -0.21 22.83 0.46
N PHE A 318 0.03 22.02 1.48
CA PHE A 318 1.18 21.14 1.51
C PHE A 318 0.78 19.71 1.87
N PHE A 319 1.59 18.79 1.40
CA PHE A 319 1.45 17.36 1.58
C PHE A 319 2.52 16.84 2.54
N SER A 320 2.12 16.05 3.52
CA SER A 320 3.02 15.35 4.42
C SER A 320 2.94 13.83 4.21
N PRO A 321 4.05 13.18 3.81
CA PRO A 321 4.08 11.73 3.60
C PRO A 321 3.60 10.95 4.82
N ARG A 322 2.77 9.93 4.59
CA ARG A 322 2.24 9.02 5.62
C ARG A 322 1.42 9.70 6.73
N TRP A 323 1.09 10.96 6.58
CA TRP A 323 0.29 11.68 7.55
C TRP A 323 -0.98 12.25 6.93
N GLY A 324 -0.84 13.01 5.85
CA GLY A 324 -1.97 13.64 5.19
C GLY A 324 -1.59 14.96 4.51
N GLY A 325 -2.39 15.99 4.72
CA GLY A 325 -2.14 17.29 4.13
C GLY A 325 -2.85 18.42 4.84
N MET A 326 -2.38 19.65 4.59
CA MET A 326 -3.02 20.86 5.09
C MET A 326 -3.22 21.84 3.94
N LYS A 327 -4.36 22.52 3.94
CA LYS A 327 -4.71 23.61 3.03
C LYS A 327 -5.06 24.86 3.81
N ILE A 328 -4.48 25.97 3.44
CA ILE A 328 -4.80 27.28 4.02
C ILE A 328 -5.87 27.93 3.15
N VAL A 329 -6.97 28.32 3.75
CA VAL A 329 -8.09 28.99 3.08
C VAL A 329 -8.20 30.43 3.60
N ASN A 330 -7.80 31.38 2.77
CA ASN A 330 -7.93 32.79 3.11
C ASN A 330 -9.37 33.26 2.93
N VAL A 331 -9.91 33.88 3.95
CA VAL A 331 -11.25 34.44 3.97
C VAL A 331 -11.15 35.96 4.00
N ALA A 332 -12.05 36.64 3.31
CA ALA A 332 -12.10 38.09 3.33
C ALA A 332 -12.35 38.62 4.75
N SER A 333 -11.59 39.63 5.14
CA SER A 333 -11.79 40.25 6.45
C SER A 333 -13.20 40.85 6.57
N PRO A 334 -13.84 40.69 7.74
CA PRO A 334 -15.17 41.28 7.96
C PRO A 334 -15.12 42.81 7.77
N PRO A 335 -16.16 43.42 7.24
CA PRO A 335 -16.29 44.88 7.18
C PRO A 335 -16.18 45.50 8.58
N GLU A 336 -15.61 46.70 8.73
CA GLU A 336 -15.37 47.34 10.02
C GLU A 336 -16.65 47.53 10.88
N ASN A 337 -17.82 47.59 10.24
CA ASN A 337 -19.12 47.79 10.92
C ASN A 337 -19.98 46.52 10.97
N SER A 338 -19.45 45.34 10.69
CA SER A 338 -20.22 44.09 10.74
C SER A 338 -20.36 43.59 12.18
N SER A 339 -21.49 42.92 12.46
CA SER A 339 -21.65 42.21 13.74
C SER A 339 -20.69 41.02 13.80
N LEU A 340 -20.04 40.84 14.91
CA LEU A 340 -19.14 39.68 15.15
C LEU A 340 -19.87 38.60 15.96
N PRO A 341 -19.58 37.32 15.75
CA PRO A 341 -18.71 36.78 14.70
C PRO A 341 -19.35 36.90 13.30
N HIS A 342 -18.53 37.11 12.28
CA HIS A 342 -18.97 37.11 10.90
C HIS A 342 -19.01 35.69 10.33
N THR A 343 -20.18 35.25 9.87
CA THR A 343 -20.37 33.91 9.32
C THR A 343 -19.85 33.84 7.89
N VAL A 344 -19.00 32.88 7.62
CA VAL A 344 -18.42 32.59 6.30
C VAL A 344 -18.59 31.13 5.97
N THR A 345 -19.12 30.85 4.79
CA THR A 345 -19.22 29.48 4.26
C THR A 345 -18.03 29.20 3.34
N LEU A 346 -17.31 28.12 3.58
CA LEU A 346 -16.18 27.72 2.75
C LEU A 346 -16.65 27.08 1.45
N ASP A 347 -15.97 27.45 0.35
CA ASP A 347 -16.07 26.69 -0.90
C ASP A 347 -15.28 25.39 -0.76
N LEU A 348 -15.99 24.27 -0.80
CA LEU A 348 -15.40 22.95 -0.59
C LEU A 348 -14.80 22.34 -1.85
N LEU A 349 -15.14 22.82 -3.05
CA LEU A 349 -14.61 22.25 -4.28
C LEU A 349 -13.07 22.28 -4.33
N PRO A 350 -12.40 23.44 -4.22
CA PRO A 350 -10.94 23.48 -4.26
C PRO A 350 -10.28 22.80 -3.05
N VAL A 351 -11.00 22.68 -1.93
CA VAL A 351 -10.51 21.94 -0.75
C VAL A 351 -10.50 20.44 -1.03
N MET A 352 -11.61 19.91 -1.49
CA MET A 352 -11.77 18.48 -1.77
C MET A 352 -10.91 18.01 -2.93
N GLU A 353 -10.76 18.79 -3.99
CA GLU A 353 -9.83 18.50 -5.10
C GLU A 353 -8.39 18.36 -4.62
N THR A 354 -7.95 19.27 -3.75
CA THR A 354 -6.60 19.22 -3.17
C THR A 354 -6.43 17.96 -2.32
N PHE A 355 -7.36 17.68 -1.41
CA PHE A 355 -7.25 16.53 -0.52
C PHE A 355 -7.42 15.19 -1.24
N LEU A 356 -8.25 15.16 -2.28
CA LEU A 356 -8.37 13.98 -3.14
C LEU A 356 -7.04 13.70 -3.86
N SER A 357 -6.37 14.73 -4.37
CA SER A 357 -5.03 14.60 -4.97
C SER A 357 -4.00 14.08 -3.95
N HIS A 358 -4.03 14.59 -2.72
CA HIS A 358 -3.16 14.11 -1.64
C HIS A 358 -3.49 12.65 -1.26
N LEU A 359 -4.77 12.30 -1.18
CA LEU A 359 -5.19 10.92 -0.87
C LEU A 359 -4.76 9.93 -1.96
N ARG A 360 -4.87 10.32 -3.23
CA ARG A 360 -4.36 9.51 -4.35
C ARG A 360 -2.86 9.22 -4.19
N LEU A 361 -2.06 10.23 -3.83
CA LEU A 361 -0.62 10.06 -3.57
C LEU A 361 -0.37 9.14 -2.36
N LEU A 362 -1.11 9.31 -1.28
CA LEU A 362 -0.98 8.49 -0.06
C LEU A 362 -1.34 7.02 -0.31
N LEU A 363 -2.34 6.77 -1.12
CA LEU A 363 -2.75 5.43 -1.50
C LEU A 363 -1.89 4.83 -2.63
N GLY A 364 -0.92 5.58 -3.16
CA GLY A 364 -0.02 5.11 -4.20
C GLY A 364 -0.67 4.98 -5.57
N VAL A 365 -1.74 5.75 -5.84
CA VAL A 365 -2.28 5.89 -7.19
C VAL A 365 -1.25 6.64 -8.02
N ALA A 366 -0.73 5.98 -9.03
CA ALA A 366 0.37 6.49 -9.82
C ALA A 366 -0.04 7.75 -10.60
N GLN A 367 0.87 8.72 -10.65
CA GLN A 367 0.74 9.86 -11.55
C GLN A 367 1.47 9.55 -12.84
N LEU A 368 0.83 9.85 -13.96
CA LEU A 368 1.50 9.79 -15.26
C LEU A 368 2.49 10.96 -15.40
N PRO A 369 3.68 10.69 -15.95
CA PRO A 369 4.55 11.79 -16.32
C PRO A 369 3.87 12.64 -17.39
N SER A 370 4.00 13.95 -17.29
CA SER A 370 3.53 14.87 -18.33
C SER A 370 4.40 14.69 -19.57
N ASP A 371 3.85 14.08 -20.60
CA ASP A 371 4.50 13.93 -21.91
C ASP A 371 3.72 14.75 -22.94
N PRO A 372 4.32 15.73 -23.61
CA PRO A 372 3.62 16.59 -24.59
C PRO A 372 3.07 15.80 -25.80
N TRP A 373 3.56 14.58 -26.00
CA TRP A 373 3.12 13.71 -27.12
C TRP A 373 1.99 12.77 -26.77
N ILE A 374 1.60 12.69 -25.49
CA ILE A 374 0.58 11.78 -25.00
C ILE A 374 -0.50 12.58 -24.29
N VAL A 375 -1.72 12.48 -24.78
CA VAL A 375 -2.91 13.02 -24.10
C VAL A 375 -3.50 11.92 -23.23
N VAL A 376 -3.64 12.20 -21.95
CA VAL A 376 -4.31 11.30 -21.01
C VAL A 376 -5.63 11.93 -20.60
N GLU A 377 -6.71 11.20 -20.79
CA GLU A 377 -8.02 11.63 -20.35
C GLU A 377 -8.10 11.59 -18.82
N PRO A 378 -8.43 12.70 -18.16
CA PRO A 378 -8.56 12.73 -16.71
C PRO A 378 -9.70 11.82 -16.25
N ALA A 379 -9.57 11.27 -15.04
CA ALA A 379 -10.62 10.52 -14.40
C ALA A 379 -11.91 11.39 -14.26
N ASP A 380 -13.06 10.74 -14.27
CA ASP A 380 -14.35 11.36 -13.98
C ASP A 380 -14.55 11.56 -12.45
N ASN A 381 -15.80 11.61 -12.01
CA ASN A 381 -16.16 11.76 -10.59
C ASN A 381 -15.59 10.67 -9.68
N THR A 382 -15.17 9.53 -10.22
CA THR A 382 -14.52 8.48 -9.43
C THR A 382 -13.07 8.82 -9.07
N ALA A 383 -12.53 9.87 -9.69
CA ALA A 383 -11.14 10.34 -9.51
C ALA A 383 -10.06 9.27 -9.69
N ILE A 384 -10.38 8.15 -10.31
CA ILE A 384 -9.45 7.09 -10.69
C ILE A 384 -9.93 6.41 -11.97
N THR A 385 -9.02 6.23 -12.92
CA THR A 385 -9.32 5.51 -14.15
C THR A 385 -9.22 4.00 -13.95
N ASP A 386 -9.81 3.21 -14.84
CA ASP A 386 -9.79 1.76 -14.75
C ASP A 386 -8.36 1.18 -14.83
N TRP A 387 -7.50 1.77 -15.65
CA TRP A 387 -6.11 1.32 -15.77
C TRP A 387 -5.25 1.73 -14.57
N GLU A 388 -5.49 2.88 -13.93
CA GLU A 388 -4.87 3.27 -12.65
C GLU A 388 -5.26 2.29 -11.55
N TYR A 389 -6.54 1.91 -11.50
CA TYR A 389 -7.04 0.91 -10.57
C TYR A 389 -6.37 -0.47 -10.77
N ASP A 390 -6.28 -0.94 -12.02
CA ASP A 390 -5.58 -2.19 -12.35
C ASP A 390 -4.11 -2.15 -11.94
N HIS A 391 -3.45 -1.02 -12.18
CA HIS A 391 -2.07 -0.81 -11.76
C HIS A 391 -1.93 -0.86 -10.24
N LEU A 392 -2.81 -0.18 -9.52
CA LEU A 392 -2.83 -0.18 -8.05
C LEU A 392 -2.99 -1.61 -7.51
N LEU A 393 -3.94 -2.38 -8.03
CA LEU A 393 -4.14 -3.78 -7.63
C LEU A 393 -2.88 -4.62 -7.87
N ARG A 394 -2.24 -4.45 -9.03
CA ARG A 394 -1.02 -5.19 -9.39
C ARG A 394 0.14 -4.87 -8.45
N VAL A 395 0.43 -3.59 -8.24
CA VAL A 395 1.50 -3.14 -7.36
C VAL A 395 1.26 -3.61 -5.93
N ARG A 396 0.04 -3.43 -5.42
CA ARG A 396 -0.32 -3.86 -4.06
C ARG A 396 -0.28 -5.37 -3.88
N THR A 397 -0.66 -6.14 -4.88
CA THR A 397 -0.52 -7.61 -4.84
C THR A 397 0.95 -8.01 -4.69
N VAL A 398 1.84 -7.42 -5.48
CA VAL A 398 3.28 -7.72 -5.42
C VAL A 398 3.88 -7.30 -4.07
N GLU A 399 3.53 -6.12 -3.58
CA GLU A 399 3.97 -5.63 -2.26
C GLU A 399 3.49 -6.54 -1.13
N ASN A 400 2.23 -6.97 -1.17
CA ASN A 400 1.64 -7.87 -0.19
C ASN A 400 2.35 -9.22 -0.16
N VAL A 401 2.54 -9.83 -1.33
CA VAL A 401 3.25 -11.11 -1.47
C VAL A 401 4.69 -10.98 -0.96
N ALA A 402 5.37 -9.88 -1.28
CA ALA A 402 6.73 -9.62 -0.82
C ALA A 402 6.79 -9.49 0.71
N THR A 403 5.86 -8.72 1.29
CA THR A 403 5.79 -8.51 2.75
C THR A 403 5.46 -9.81 3.47
N ALA A 404 4.43 -10.55 3.03
CA ALA A 404 4.06 -11.83 3.64
C ALA A 404 5.20 -12.85 3.57
N THR A 405 5.90 -12.94 2.44
CA THR A 405 7.08 -13.82 2.29
C THR A 405 8.20 -13.42 3.23
N ALA A 406 8.49 -12.12 3.37
CA ALA A 406 9.51 -11.63 4.30
C ALA A 406 9.12 -11.91 5.76
N THR A 407 7.86 -11.73 6.13
CA THR A 407 7.33 -12.02 7.47
C THR A 407 7.48 -13.52 7.81
N LEU A 408 7.08 -14.41 6.89
CA LEU A 408 7.24 -15.86 7.08
C LEU A 408 8.71 -16.27 7.17
N ALA A 409 9.58 -15.68 6.35
CA ALA A 409 11.02 -15.93 6.41
C ALA A 409 11.62 -15.49 7.74
N SER A 410 11.21 -14.33 8.25
CA SER A 410 11.66 -13.83 9.57
C SER A 410 11.12 -14.71 10.70
N LEU A 411 9.87 -15.16 10.63
CA LEU A 411 9.30 -16.11 11.59
C LEU A 411 10.07 -17.44 11.58
N SER A 412 10.33 -17.98 10.40
CA SER A 412 11.11 -19.21 10.22
C SER A 412 12.52 -19.11 10.84
N GLN A 413 13.20 -17.99 10.64
CA GLN A 413 14.50 -17.71 11.21
C GLN A 413 14.42 -17.61 12.74
N LEU A 414 13.48 -16.83 13.27
CA LEU A 414 13.27 -16.67 14.72
C LEU A 414 13.05 -18.01 15.41
N LEU A 415 12.16 -18.85 14.84
CA LEU A 415 11.85 -20.16 15.36
C LEU A 415 13.01 -21.17 15.23
N GLY A 416 13.90 -20.94 14.27
CA GLY A 416 15.14 -21.72 14.12
C GLY A 416 16.22 -21.35 15.14
N GLU A 417 16.34 -20.06 15.47
CA GLU A 417 17.31 -19.56 16.45
C GLU A 417 16.91 -19.85 17.91
N ILE A 418 15.61 -19.85 18.20
CA ILE A 418 15.10 -20.04 19.55
C ILE A 418 14.38 -21.40 19.64
N GLY A 419 15.12 -22.41 20.11
CA GLY A 419 14.62 -23.80 20.18
C GLY A 419 13.51 -24.07 21.18
N ASN A 420 13.31 -23.20 22.17
CA ASN A 420 12.34 -23.36 23.27
C ASN A 420 11.03 -22.58 23.08
N ILE A 421 10.80 -21.99 21.92
CA ILE A 421 9.49 -21.40 21.60
C ILE A 421 8.46 -22.51 21.33
N VAL A 422 7.33 -22.45 22.01
CA VAL A 422 6.18 -23.31 21.74
C VAL A 422 5.52 -22.87 20.44
N ILE A 423 5.30 -23.81 19.52
CA ILE A 423 4.58 -23.57 18.28
C ILE A 423 3.26 -24.34 18.40
N ASN A 424 2.16 -23.64 18.64
CA ASN A 424 0.85 -24.23 18.71
C ASN A 424 0.28 -24.53 17.31
N ASP A 425 -0.78 -25.33 17.24
CA ASP A 425 -1.40 -25.72 15.98
C ASP A 425 -2.07 -24.55 15.26
N ASP A 426 -2.49 -23.51 15.99
CA ASP A 426 -3.08 -22.30 15.41
C ASP A 426 -2.05 -21.50 14.63
N ILE A 427 -0.84 -21.32 15.18
CA ILE A 427 0.29 -20.69 14.47
C ILE A 427 0.64 -21.49 13.22
N ALA A 428 0.77 -22.82 13.36
CA ALA A 428 1.06 -23.68 12.21
C ALA A 428 0.01 -23.52 11.11
N ARG A 429 -1.29 -23.54 11.47
CA ARG A 429 -2.39 -23.35 10.52
C ARG A 429 -2.29 -22.00 9.81
N GLN A 430 -1.99 -20.88 10.51
CA GLN A 430 -1.83 -19.58 9.91
C GLN A 430 -0.63 -19.54 8.94
N VAL A 431 0.48 -20.19 9.28
CA VAL A 431 1.65 -20.29 8.38
C VAL A 431 1.30 -21.05 7.10
N TYR A 432 0.60 -22.19 7.19
CA TYR A 432 0.15 -22.94 6.01
C TYR A 432 -0.81 -22.11 5.15
N LEU A 433 -1.79 -21.45 5.76
CA LEU A 433 -2.72 -20.56 5.05
C LEU A 433 -1.96 -19.43 4.32
N ALA A 434 -0.98 -18.82 4.97
CA ALA A 434 -0.19 -17.77 4.35
C ALA A 434 0.63 -18.29 3.14
N VAL A 435 1.26 -19.46 3.24
CA VAL A 435 2.00 -20.08 2.14
C VAL A 435 1.10 -20.38 0.95
N ASP A 436 -0.07 -20.98 1.20
CA ASP A 436 -1.06 -21.30 0.17
C ASP A 436 -1.63 -20.04 -0.49
N ALA A 437 -1.92 -19.00 0.31
CA ALA A 437 -2.42 -17.73 -0.18
C ALA A 437 -1.37 -16.99 -1.06
N ILE A 438 -0.08 -17.04 -0.69
CA ILE A 438 1.02 -16.49 -1.51
C ILE A 438 1.07 -17.21 -2.87
N ARG A 439 1.09 -18.54 -2.88
CA ARG A 439 1.11 -19.33 -4.11
C ARG A 439 -0.10 -19.06 -5.00
N LYS A 440 -1.28 -18.98 -4.39
CA LYS A 440 -2.52 -18.63 -5.08
C LYS A 440 -2.46 -17.23 -5.68
N ALA A 441 -1.99 -16.23 -4.93
CA ALA A 441 -1.84 -14.86 -5.43
C ALA A 441 -0.87 -14.78 -6.62
N GLN A 442 0.25 -15.48 -6.55
CA GLN A 442 1.23 -15.56 -7.65
C GLN A 442 0.63 -16.21 -8.92
N LEU A 443 -0.11 -17.30 -8.76
CA LEU A 443 -0.77 -17.98 -9.88
C LEU A 443 -1.83 -17.09 -10.53
N LEU A 444 -2.70 -16.48 -9.73
CA LEU A 444 -3.76 -15.58 -10.22
C LEU A 444 -3.19 -14.32 -10.89
N LEU A 445 -2.08 -13.79 -10.36
CA LEU A 445 -1.37 -12.69 -11.00
C LEU A 445 -0.79 -13.10 -12.37
N ALA A 446 -0.29 -14.32 -12.48
CA ALA A 446 0.22 -14.87 -13.74
C ALA A 446 -0.88 -15.12 -14.77
N THR A 447 -2.10 -15.48 -14.35
CA THR A 447 -3.26 -15.65 -15.24
C THR A 447 -3.98 -14.34 -15.57
N GLY A 448 -3.60 -13.22 -14.92
CA GLY A 448 -4.19 -11.91 -15.15
C GLY A 448 -5.45 -11.62 -14.34
N GLU A 449 -5.83 -12.48 -13.42
CA GLU A 449 -6.99 -12.30 -12.53
C GLU A 449 -6.66 -11.36 -11.36
N LEU A 450 -6.49 -10.06 -11.63
CA LEU A 450 -5.93 -9.09 -10.70
C LEU A 450 -6.73 -8.97 -9.40
N THR A 451 -8.05 -8.89 -9.46
CA THR A 451 -8.89 -8.75 -8.26
C THR A 451 -8.76 -9.96 -7.35
N ALA A 452 -8.83 -11.17 -7.92
CA ALA A 452 -8.67 -12.40 -7.16
C ALA A 452 -7.24 -12.56 -6.61
N ALA A 453 -6.22 -12.16 -7.38
CA ALA A 453 -4.83 -12.14 -6.95
C ALA A 453 -4.62 -11.19 -5.76
N PHE A 454 -5.23 -10.01 -5.82
CA PHE A 454 -5.16 -9.04 -4.73
C PHE A 454 -5.83 -9.56 -3.45
N GLN A 455 -7.02 -10.15 -3.55
CA GLN A 455 -7.70 -10.74 -2.39
C GLN A 455 -6.88 -11.88 -1.76
N ALA A 456 -6.29 -12.75 -2.57
CA ALA A 456 -5.39 -13.80 -2.07
C ALA A 456 -4.15 -13.20 -1.39
N SER A 457 -3.60 -12.10 -1.90
CA SER A 457 -2.46 -11.42 -1.29
C SER A 457 -2.79 -10.74 0.04
N LYS A 458 -4.02 -10.23 0.20
CA LYS A 458 -4.53 -9.73 1.50
C LYS A 458 -4.59 -10.85 2.53
N GLU A 459 -5.12 -12.02 2.15
CA GLU A 459 -5.15 -13.20 3.01
C GLU A 459 -3.75 -13.64 3.45
N ALA A 460 -2.78 -13.59 2.53
CA ALA A 460 -1.38 -13.90 2.81
C ALA A 460 -0.78 -12.99 3.88
N ILE A 461 -0.97 -11.67 3.78
CA ILE A 461 -0.51 -10.71 4.81
C ILE A 461 -1.17 -11.02 6.15
N LEU A 462 -2.51 -11.09 6.19
CA LEU A 462 -3.25 -11.32 7.43
C LEU A 462 -2.79 -12.58 8.15
N SER A 463 -2.66 -13.68 7.42
CA SER A 463 -2.26 -14.96 8.00
C SER A 463 -0.80 -14.95 8.45
N SER A 464 0.11 -14.32 7.67
CA SER A 464 1.53 -14.22 8.05
C SER A 464 1.75 -13.32 9.26
N GLU A 465 1.06 -12.18 9.35
CA GLU A 465 1.13 -11.27 10.49
C GLU A 465 0.50 -11.91 11.74
N LYS A 466 -0.66 -12.57 11.59
CA LYS A 466 -1.30 -13.27 12.70
C LYS A 466 -0.41 -14.37 13.26
N ALA A 467 0.32 -15.09 12.42
CA ALA A 467 1.29 -16.09 12.89
C ALA A 467 2.50 -15.44 13.56
N PHE A 468 3.03 -14.34 13.01
CA PHE A 468 4.24 -13.69 13.52
C PHE A 468 4.01 -12.95 14.84
N PHE A 469 2.86 -12.30 15.00
CA PHE A 469 2.51 -11.51 16.19
C PHE A 469 1.62 -12.28 17.19
N ASP A 470 1.56 -13.61 17.08
CA ASP A 470 0.78 -14.42 18.03
C ASP A 470 1.37 -14.27 19.44
N PRO A 471 0.58 -13.82 20.44
CA PRO A 471 1.06 -13.62 21.80
C PRO A 471 1.70 -14.87 22.43
N SER A 472 1.23 -16.07 22.04
CA SER A 472 1.74 -17.32 22.59
C SER A 472 3.20 -17.61 22.23
N LEU A 473 3.74 -16.97 21.18
CA LEU A 473 5.16 -17.07 20.84
C LEU A 473 6.05 -16.41 21.92
N LEU A 474 5.55 -15.38 22.61
CA LEU A 474 6.29 -14.62 23.61
C LEU A 474 5.96 -15.05 25.04
N GLU A 475 4.71 -15.45 25.30
CA GLU A 475 4.24 -15.82 26.64
C GLU A 475 4.95 -17.03 27.25
N LEU A 476 5.43 -17.96 26.41
CA LEU A 476 6.04 -19.21 26.84
C LEU A 476 7.58 -19.23 26.70
N LEU A 477 8.23 -18.09 26.61
CA LEU A 477 9.69 -17.94 26.72
C LEU A 477 10.17 -18.19 28.18
N TYR A 478 9.66 -19.27 28.81
CA TYR A 478 9.75 -19.39 30.24
C TYR A 478 11.13 -19.78 30.78
N PHE A 479 11.95 -20.53 30.11
CA PHE A 479 13.32 -20.80 30.58
C PHE A 479 14.21 -21.17 29.40
N PRO A 480 15.36 -20.50 29.25
CA PRO A 480 16.44 -21.02 28.41
C PRO A 480 16.76 -22.47 28.79
N GLU A 481 17.07 -23.30 27.81
CA GLU A 481 17.37 -24.72 28.07
C GLU A 481 18.47 -24.90 29.12
N ASP A 482 19.43 -23.99 29.17
CA ASP A 482 20.50 -23.96 30.17
C ASP A 482 19.95 -23.80 31.60
N GLN A 483 18.87 -23.09 31.80
CA GLN A 483 18.27 -22.91 33.13
C GLN A 483 17.42 -24.12 33.57
N LYS A 484 16.94 -24.95 32.66
CA LYS A 484 16.25 -26.21 33.02
C LYS A 484 17.18 -27.09 33.84
N PHE A 485 18.44 -27.26 33.44
CA PHE A 485 19.42 -28.05 34.15
C PHE A 485 19.77 -27.43 35.52
N ALA A 486 19.84 -26.11 35.61
CA ALA A 486 20.11 -25.44 36.89
C ALA A 486 18.99 -25.67 37.94
N ILE A 487 17.74 -25.83 37.51
CA ILE A 487 16.60 -26.11 38.39
C ILE A 487 16.46 -27.60 38.68
N TYR A 488 16.60 -28.45 37.67
CA TYR A 488 16.33 -29.88 37.81
C TYR A 488 17.49 -30.65 38.45
N ILE A 489 18.78 -30.27 38.23
CA ILE A 489 19.92 -30.94 38.83
C ILE A 489 19.85 -30.92 40.37
N PRO A 490 19.65 -29.78 41.06
CA PRO A 490 19.50 -29.76 42.51
C PRO A 490 18.30 -30.58 43.04
N LEU A 491 17.24 -30.69 42.24
CA LEU A 491 16.05 -31.46 42.60
C LEU A 491 16.32 -32.97 42.52
N PHE A 492 16.98 -33.43 41.47
CA PHE A 492 17.24 -34.86 41.24
C PHE A 492 18.50 -35.38 41.94
N LEU A 493 19.46 -34.53 42.25
CA LEU A 493 20.73 -34.90 42.83
C LEU A 493 20.59 -35.61 44.21
N PRO A 494 19.73 -35.09 45.15
CA PRO A 494 19.53 -35.80 46.44
C PRO A 494 18.90 -37.16 46.29
N MET A 495 18.11 -37.40 45.23
CA MET A 495 17.47 -38.72 44.96
C MET A 495 18.41 -39.67 44.21
N SER A 496 19.22 -39.14 43.29
CA SER A 496 20.10 -39.95 42.43
C SER A 496 21.36 -40.44 43.16
N VAL A 497 21.93 -39.61 44.07
CA VAL A 497 23.16 -39.98 44.79
C VAL A 497 23.00 -41.21 45.65
N PRO A 498 21.95 -41.38 46.52
CA PRO A 498 21.76 -42.59 47.28
C PRO A 498 21.54 -43.83 46.38
N VAL A 499 20.83 -43.70 45.27
CA VAL A 499 20.60 -44.79 44.33
C VAL A 499 21.89 -45.25 43.67
N LEU A 500 22.71 -44.29 43.22
CA LEU A 500 24.04 -44.58 42.64
C LEU A 500 24.99 -45.21 43.63
N MET A 501 25.06 -44.71 44.88
CA MET A 501 25.90 -45.27 45.94
C MET A 501 25.48 -46.69 46.30
N SER A 502 24.19 -46.97 46.35
CA SER A 502 23.66 -48.27 46.62
C SER A 502 23.91 -49.25 45.48
N LEU A 503 23.82 -48.82 44.22
CA LEU A 503 24.24 -49.65 43.07
C LEU A 503 25.72 -49.96 43.10
N PHE A 504 26.56 -49.00 43.49
CA PHE A 504 28.00 -49.18 43.59
C PHE A 504 28.39 -50.14 44.73
N GLN A 505 27.63 -50.10 45.87
CA GLN A 505 27.80 -51.07 46.96
C GLN A 505 27.30 -52.46 46.56
N ALA A 506 26.30 -52.58 45.75
CA ALA A 506 25.78 -53.87 45.27
C ALA A 506 26.71 -54.56 44.24
N TYR A 507 27.50 -53.77 43.53
CA TYR A 507 28.52 -54.25 42.56
C TYR A 507 29.79 -54.69 43.24
N ARG A 508 30.15 -54.19 44.42
CA ARG A 508 31.27 -54.56 45.23
C ARG A 508 30.91 -55.77 46.15
#